data_3d28a680f0f9b7273601585ac5c9ba09
#
_entry.id   3d28a680f0f9b7273601585ac5c9ba09
#
_cell.length_a   1.000
_cell.length_b   1.000
_cell.length_c   1.000
_cell.angle_alpha   90.00
_cell.angle_beta   90.00
_cell.angle_gamma   90.00
#
_symmetry.space_group_name_H-M   'P 1'
#
loop_
_entity.id
_entity.type
_entity.pdbx_description
1 polymer ?
#
loop_
_entity_poly.entity_id
_entity_poly.type
_entity_poly.pdbx_seq_one_letter_code
_entity_poly.pdbx_strand_id
1 'polypeptide(L)'
;LYEIVRTAKACYITADFCPRSRTMIRITVMSAPMLSSVIQNLRYAPPPNVTIRVVDAILEEAVAIAKRIETAGEADVFVSGGGNARLLAGVLKKPLVEISVTGFDILHALKAARKFSDRVAVFAYREQIEHLEDALDVLAMRVKTVMYDSDRFPQVEKMMDELLDEDIRTVIGSSLVFQTAQRRGMNAVFIYSADSVKRALDQAVQIGLFGRQEANRAKEFKTILDFTYGGIIAT
;
A
#
# COMPACT_ATOMS: atom_id res chain seq x y z
N LEU A 1 10.74 1.73 -22.92
CA LEU A 1 10.18 0.41 -22.58
C LEU A 1 10.54 0.13 -21.12
N TYR A 2 9.54 -0.02 -20.25
CA TYR A 2 9.77 -0.40 -18.86
C TYR A 2 9.80 -1.92 -18.77
N GLU A 3 10.84 -2.46 -18.16
CA GLU A 3 11.01 -3.90 -17.98
C GLU A 3 10.57 -4.32 -16.58
N ILE A 4 9.69 -5.31 -16.51
CA ILE A 4 9.25 -5.91 -15.25
C ILE A 4 10.14 -7.12 -14.99
N VAL A 5 11.10 -6.98 -14.08
CA VAL A 5 11.97 -8.09 -13.68
C VAL A 5 11.34 -8.83 -12.51
N ARG A 6 11.02 -10.12 -12.69
CA ARG A 6 10.48 -11.00 -11.65
C ARG A 6 11.59 -11.85 -11.06
N THR A 7 11.80 -11.74 -9.75
CA THR A 7 12.51 -12.75 -8.96
C THR A 7 11.49 -13.53 -8.13
N ALA A 8 11.84 -14.70 -7.60
CA ALA A 8 10.89 -15.67 -7.00
C ALA A 8 9.89 -15.12 -5.95
N LYS A 9 10.11 -13.90 -5.40
CA LYS A 9 9.20 -13.22 -4.46
C LYS A 9 9.12 -11.69 -4.63
N ALA A 10 9.68 -11.12 -5.69
CA ALA A 10 9.63 -9.66 -5.90
C ALA A 10 9.50 -9.30 -7.38
N CYS A 11 8.74 -8.24 -7.66
CA CYS A 11 8.58 -7.65 -8.97
C CYS A 11 9.15 -6.23 -8.95
N TYR A 12 9.90 -5.82 -9.98
CA TYR A 12 10.49 -4.49 -10.08
C TYR A 12 9.86 -3.72 -11.25
N ILE A 13 9.57 -2.46 -11.02
CA ILE A 13 9.19 -1.50 -12.06
C ILE A 13 10.36 -0.52 -12.18
N THR A 14 11.14 -0.64 -13.24
CA THR A 14 12.34 0.21 -13.44
C THR A 14 12.36 0.86 -14.80
N ALA A 15 12.90 2.06 -14.89
CA ALA A 15 13.15 2.74 -16.15
C ALA A 15 14.44 2.22 -16.85
N ASP A 16 15.47 1.81 -16.09
CA ASP A 16 16.67 1.08 -16.51
C ASP A 16 17.39 0.54 -15.28
N PHE A 17 17.75 -0.74 -15.30
CA PHE A 17 18.30 -1.43 -14.13
C PHE A 17 19.77 -1.13 -13.92
N CYS A 18 20.10 -0.22 -12.99
CA CYS A 18 21.43 -0.13 -12.38
C CYS A 18 21.31 -0.24 -10.85
N PRO A 19 21.56 -1.42 -10.25
CA PRO A 19 21.20 -1.69 -8.85
C PRO A 19 22.09 -1.01 -7.79
N ARG A 20 23.12 -0.28 -8.15
CA ARG A 20 24.13 0.25 -7.20
C ARG A 20 24.47 1.73 -7.30
N SER A 21 23.71 2.52 -8.03
CA SER A 21 23.94 3.97 -8.05
C SER A 21 23.49 4.60 -6.72
N ARG A 22 24.39 5.30 -6.02
CA ARG A 22 24.08 6.10 -4.80
C ARG A 22 23.04 7.20 -5.05
N THR A 23 22.60 7.36 -6.29
CA THR A 23 21.63 8.38 -6.72
C THR A 23 20.19 7.87 -6.84
N MET A 24 19.93 6.56 -6.78
CA MET A 24 18.60 5.96 -6.93
C MET A 24 17.79 6.02 -5.64
N ILE A 25 16.53 6.45 -5.73
CA ILE A 25 15.53 6.34 -4.68
C ILE A 25 14.88 4.97 -4.78
N ARG A 26 14.82 4.24 -3.68
CA ARG A 26 14.29 2.87 -3.63
C ARG A 26 13.00 2.84 -2.85
N ILE A 27 11.90 2.61 -3.54
CA ILE A 27 10.57 2.46 -2.95
C ILE A 27 10.26 0.96 -2.88
N THR A 28 9.87 0.48 -1.71
CA THR A 28 9.42 -0.91 -1.54
C THR A 28 7.93 -0.92 -1.21
N VAL A 29 7.15 -1.55 -2.08
CA VAL A 29 5.72 -1.79 -1.84
C VAL A 29 5.56 -3.14 -1.17
N MET A 30 5.10 -3.15 0.08
CA MET A 30 4.72 -4.37 0.78
C MET A 30 3.27 -4.67 0.44
N SER A 31 3.05 -5.70 -0.34
CA SER A 31 1.81 -5.98 -1.05
C SER A 31 1.24 -7.35 -0.70
N ALA A 32 0.05 -7.60 -1.18
CA ALA A 32 -0.58 -8.92 -1.25
C ALA A 32 -1.01 -9.17 -2.70
N PRO A 33 -1.25 -10.42 -3.12
CA PRO A 33 -1.43 -10.77 -4.54
C PRO A 33 -2.43 -9.91 -5.30
N MET A 34 -3.56 -9.55 -4.68
CA MET A 34 -4.56 -8.68 -5.33
C MET A 34 -4.04 -7.26 -5.58
N LEU A 35 -3.38 -6.68 -4.59
CA LEU A 35 -2.80 -5.35 -4.71
C LEU A 35 -1.66 -5.35 -5.75
N SER A 36 -0.83 -6.38 -5.76
CA SER A 36 0.24 -6.55 -6.75
C SER A 36 -0.31 -6.61 -8.17
N SER A 37 -1.46 -7.28 -8.37
CA SER A 37 -2.13 -7.30 -9.67
C SER A 37 -2.60 -5.91 -10.09
N VAL A 38 -3.13 -5.09 -9.18
CA VAL A 38 -3.51 -3.69 -9.47
C VAL A 38 -2.28 -2.88 -9.86
N ILE A 39 -1.17 -3.00 -9.12
CA ILE A 39 0.09 -2.27 -9.39
C ILE A 39 0.65 -2.65 -10.77
N GLN A 40 0.68 -3.94 -11.11
CA GLN A 40 1.17 -4.41 -12.41
C GLN A 40 0.33 -3.88 -13.58
N ASN A 41 -1.00 -3.87 -13.41
CA ASN A 41 -1.93 -3.37 -14.43
C ASN A 41 -1.90 -1.85 -14.59
N LEU A 42 -1.49 -1.13 -13.55
CA LEU A 42 -1.40 0.34 -13.53
C LEU A 42 -0.37 0.88 -14.56
N ARG A 43 0.62 0.06 -14.96
CA ARG A 43 1.74 0.47 -15.84
C ARG A 43 2.38 1.78 -15.36
N TYR A 44 2.60 1.87 -14.06
CA TYR A 44 3.19 3.05 -13.43
C TYR A 44 4.61 3.28 -13.98
N ALA A 45 4.89 4.52 -14.37
CA ALA A 45 6.18 4.94 -14.91
C ALA A 45 6.87 5.84 -13.88
N PRO A 46 7.78 5.31 -13.03
CA PRO A 46 8.51 6.12 -12.07
C PRO A 46 9.54 7.03 -12.79
N PRO A 47 9.94 8.16 -12.16
CA PRO A 47 11.05 8.95 -12.65
C PRO A 47 12.34 8.12 -12.82
N PRO A 48 13.29 8.52 -13.72
CA PRO A 48 14.48 7.71 -14.04
C PRO A 48 15.38 7.40 -12.85
N ASN A 49 15.33 8.22 -11.80
CA ASN A 49 16.11 8.05 -10.55
C ASN A 49 15.34 7.34 -9.44
N VAL A 50 14.22 6.71 -9.74
CA VAL A 50 13.36 5.98 -8.79
C VAL A 50 13.22 4.53 -9.22
N THR A 51 13.41 3.61 -8.28
CA THR A 51 13.13 2.18 -8.44
C THR A 51 12.00 1.79 -7.51
N ILE A 52 11.01 1.06 -8.02
CA ILE A 52 9.91 0.53 -7.23
C ILE A 52 10.01 -0.99 -7.24
N ARG A 53 10.12 -1.58 -6.04
CA ARG A 53 10.08 -3.01 -5.83
C ARG A 53 8.76 -3.38 -5.16
N VAL A 54 8.06 -4.37 -5.70
CA VAL A 54 6.84 -4.94 -5.11
C VAL A 54 7.18 -6.28 -4.49
N VAL A 55 6.83 -6.46 -3.24
CA VAL A 55 7.08 -7.68 -2.45
C VAL A 55 5.77 -8.20 -1.90
N ASP A 56 5.39 -9.40 -2.32
CA ASP A 56 4.19 -10.06 -1.81
C ASP A 56 4.48 -10.73 -0.48
N ALA A 57 3.89 -10.18 0.56
CA ALA A 57 3.89 -10.73 1.92
C ALA A 57 2.72 -10.14 2.70
N ILE A 58 2.18 -10.90 3.64
CA ILE A 58 1.03 -10.48 4.46
C ILE A 58 1.35 -10.53 5.94
N LEU A 59 0.81 -9.57 6.69
CA LEU A 59 0.84 -9.49 8.16
C LEU A 59 2.25 -9.67 8.73
N GLU A 60 2.49 -10.67 9.56
CA GLU A 60 3.77 -10.91 10.26
C GLU A 60 4.92 -11.19 9.28
N GLU A 61 4.66 -11.88 8.17
CA GLU A 61 5.66 -12.11 7.12
C GLU A 61 6.08 -10.78 6.49
N ALA A 62 5.12 -9.88 6.23
CA ALA A 62 5.40 -8.55 5.70
C ALA A 62 6.29 -7.74 6.66
N VAL A 63 6.01 -7.80 7.97
CA VAL A 63 6.83 -7.15 9.00
C VAL A 63 8.26 -7.70 9.01
N ALA A 64 8.43 -9.01 8.99
CA ALA A 64 9.75 -9.64 9.02
C ALA A 64 10.59 -9.26 7.79
N ILE A 65 9.98 -9.30 6.60
CA ILE A 65 10.64 -8.95 5.35
C ILE A 65 10.97 -7.45 5.30
N ALA A 66 10.02 -6.58 5.67
CA ALA A 66 10.22 -5.13 5.66
C ALA A 66 11.35 -4.68 6.59
N LYS A 67 11.42 -5.23 7.82
CA LYS A 67 12.52 -4.98 8.75
C LYS A 67 13.88 -5.41 8.20
N ARG A 68 13.95 -6.56 7.54
CA ARG A 68 15.20 -7.03 6.90
C ARG A 68 15.63 -6.07 5.78
N ILE A 69 14.69 -5.63 4.93
CA ILE A 69 14.95 -4.67 3.85
C ILE A 69 15.40 -3.32 4.43
N GLU A 70 14.75 -2.84 5.48
CA GLU A 70 15.11 -1.59 6.17
C GLU A 70 16.52 -1.67 6.76
N THR A 71 16.83 -2.74 7.49
CA THR A 71 18.15 -2.97 8.12
C THR A 71 19.26 -3.07 7.08
N ALA A 72 19.00 -3.73 5.95
CA ALA A 72 19.94 -3.80 4.82
C ALA A 72 20.10 -2.45 4.08
N GLY A 73 19.31 -1.45 4.43
CA GLY A 73 19.30 -0.14 3.76
C GLY A 73 18.85 -0.23 2.31
N GLU A 74 17.98 -1.19 1.96
CA GLU A 74 17.52 -1.44 0.59
C GLU A 74 16.24 -0.69 0.23
N ALA A 75 15.62 0.05 1.16
CA ALA A 75 14.49 0.92 0.92
C ALA A 75 14.70 2.30 1.51
N ASP A 76 14.25 3.32 0.81
CA ASP A 76 14.23 4.70 1.27
C ASP A 76 12.81 5.10 1.74
N VAL A 77 11.78 4.52 1.09
CA VAL A 77 10.36 4.68 1.43
C VAL A 77 9.66 3.35 1.28
N PHE A 78 8.73 3.05 2.18
CA PHE A 78 7.80 1.92 2.07
C PHE A 78 6.42 2.41 1.64
N VAL A 79 5.68 1.54 0.93
CA VAL A 79 4.27 1.74 0.59
C VAL A 79 3.53 0.47 0.96
N SER A 80 2.36 0.59 1.57
CA SER A 80 1.50 -0.55 1.86
C SER A 80 0.05 -0.14 2.05
N GLY A 81 -0.87 -1.09 2.16
CA GLY A 81 -2.28 -0.84 2.40
C GLY A 81 -2.89 -1.78 3.43
N GLY A 82 -4.00 -1.37 4.03
CA GLY A 82 -4.78 -2.18 4.96
C GLY A 82 -3.99 -2.68 6.16
N GLY A 83 -4.19 -3.95 6.51
CA GLY A 83 -3.55 -4.56 7.68
C GLY A 83 -2.03 -4.52 7.66
N ASN A 84 -1.42 -4.71 6.49
CA ASN A 84 0.04 -4.58 6.36
C ASN A 84 0.52 -3.17 6.73
N ALA A 85 -0.14 -2.11 6.23
CA ALA A 85 0.24 -0.74 6.53
C ALA A 85 0.17 -0.45 8.05
N ARG A 86 -0.90 -0.89 8.71
CA ARG A 86 -1.07 -0.71 10.15
C ARG A 86 0.01 -1.40 10.97
N LEU A 87 0.35 -2.64 10.64
CA LEU A 87 1.43 -3.37 11.33
C LEU A 87 2.80 -2.74 11.09
N LEU A 88 3.06 -2.30 9.85
CA LEU A 88 4.33 -1.69 9.46
C LEU A 88 4.54 -0.32 10.09
N ALA A 89 3.48 0.49 10.26
CA ALA A 89 3.55 1.81 10.88
C ALA A 89 4.13 1.80 12.30
N GLY A 90 3.87 0.72 13.07
CA GLY A 90 4.39 0.56 14.43
C GLY A 90 5.83 0.07 14.53
N VAL A 91 6.46 -0.36 13.42
CA VAL A 91 7.74 -1.09 13.47
C VAL A 91 8.83 -0.52 12.56
N LEU A 92 8.48 0.20 11.50
CA LEU A 92 9.43 0.80 10.57
C LEU A 92 9.90 2.17 11.07
N LYS A 93 11.19 2.47 10.84
CA LYS A 93 11.80 3.79 11.05
C LYS A 93 11.80 4.63 9.79
N LYS A 94 11.81 4.00 8.62
CA LYS A 94 11.71 4.66 7.32
C LYS A 94 10.27 5.13 7.06
N PRO A 95 10.09 6.19 6.26
CA PRO A 95 8.76 6.65 5.87
C PRO A 95 7.93 5.52 5.28
N LEU A 96 6.68 5.43 5.72
CA LEU A 96 5.66 4.53 5.20
C LEU A 96 4.51 5.37 4.63
N VAL A 97 4.17 5.11 3.39
CA VAL A 97 2.99 5.69 2.73
C VAL A 97 1.88 4.65 2.72
N GLU A 98 0.75 4.98 3.32
CA GLU A 98 -0.43 4.13 3.29
C GLU A 98 -1.24 4.39 2.01
N ILE A 99 -1.64 3.31 1.34
CA ILE A 99 -2.62 3.37 0.25
C ILE A 99 -4.00 3.57 0.89
N SER A 100 -4.45 4.82 0.93
CA SER A 100 -5.72 5.18 1.54
C SER A 100 -6.90 4.85 0.61
N VAL A 101 -7.92 4.22 1.17
CA VAL A 101 -9.21 4.02 0.51
C VAL A 101 -10.01 5.33 0.57
N THR A 102 -10.54 5.75 -0.56
CA THR A 102 -11.37 6.96 -0.67
C THR A 102 -12.84 6.59 -0.93
N GLY A 103 -13.74 7.55 -0.76
CA GLY A 103 -15.15 7.38 -1.14
C GLY A 103 -15.32 6.96 -2.60
N PHE A 104 -14.47 7.44 -3.51
CA PHE A 104 -14.48 7.02 -4.91
C PHE A 104 -14.09 5.55 -5.09
N ASP A 105 -13.14 5.03 -4.31
CA ASP A 105 -12.78 3.61 -4.35
C ASP A 105 -13.99 2.75 -3.95
N ILE A 106 -14.69 3.15 -2.89
CA ILE A 106 -15.87 2.46 -2.41
C ILE A 106 -17.00 2.52 -3.45
N LEU A 107 -17.26 3.68 -4.05
CA LEU A 107 -18.25 3.82 -5.12
C LEU A 107 -17.92 2.94 -6.33
N HIS A 108 -16.66 2.88 -6.74
CA HIS A 108 -16.20 2.00 -7.81
C HIS A 108 -16.40 0.53 -7.47
N ALA A 109 -16.06 0.14 -6.25
CA ALA A 109 -16.23 -1.24 -5.77
C ALA A 109 -17.71 -1.61 -5.67
N LEU A 110 -18.59 -0.72 -5.19
CA LEU A 110 -20.03 -0.92 -5.15
C LEU A 110 -20.63 -1.09 -6.55
N LYS A 111 -20.22 -0.25 -7.50
CA LYS A 111 -20.61 -0.40 -8.91
C LYS A 111 -20.22 -1.77 -9.47
N ALA A 112 -19.04 -2.28 -9.13
CA ALA A 112 -18.59 -3.61 -9.54
C ALA A 112 -19.38 -4.72 -8.82
N ALA A 113 -19.64 -4.58 -7.52
CA ALA A 113 -20.37 -5.53 -6.70
C ALA A 113 -21.85 -5.66 -7.12
N ARG A 114 -22.46 -4.58 -7.60
CA ARG A 114 -23.85 -4.56 -8.09
C ARG A 114 -24.12 -5.57 -9.22
N LYS A 115 -23.07 -5.99 -9.95
CA LYS A 115 -23.19 -7.04 -10.98
C LYS A 115 -23.53 -8.41 -10.39
N PHE A 116 -23.25 -8.62 -9.11
CA PHE A 116 -23.48 -9.87 -8.39
C PHE A 116 -24.74 -9.80 -7.52
N SER A 117 -24.95 -8.69 -6.81
CA SER A 117 -26.07 -8.51 -5.89
C SER A 117 -26.31 -7.02 -5.58
N ASP A 118 -27.53 -6.69 -5.15
CA ASP A 118 -27.89 -5.42 -4.53
C ASP A 118 -27.66 -5.42 -3.00
N ARG A 119 -27.41 -6.61 -2.41
CA ARG A 119 -27.04 -6.80 -1.00
C ARG A 119 -25.56 -7.07 -0.89
N VAL A 120 -24.82 -6.14 -0.30
CA VAL A 120 -23.36 -6.14 -0.27
C VAL A 120 -22.85 -5.82 1.14
N ALA A 121 -21.80 -6.49 1.61
CA ALA A 121 -21.08 -6.06 2.78
C ALA A 121 -19.77 -5.36 2.40
N VAL A 122 -19.49 -4.21 3.02
CA VAL A 122 -18.24 -3.46 2.86
C VAL A 122 -17.42 -3.60 4.13
N PHE A 123 -16.26 -4.24 4.01
CA PHE A 123 -15.27 -4.35 5.07
C PHE A 123 -14.34 -3.15 5.01
N ALA A 124 -14.37 -2.31 6.02
CA ALA A 124 -13.55 -1.11 6.09
C ALA A 124 -13.12 -0.78 7.51
N TYR A 125 -12.06 -0.01 7.65
CA TYR A 125 -11.68 0.59 8.92
C TYR A 125 -12.58 1.79 9.23
N ARG A 126 -12.74 2.12 10.51
CA ARG A 126 -13.66 3.18 10.94
C ARG A 126 -13.43 4.51 10.22
N GLU A 127 -12.18 4.90 10.05
CA GLU A 127 -11.82 6.17 9.42
C GLU A 127 -12.12 6.23 7.92
N GLN A 128 -12.44 5.08 7.29
CA GLN A 128 -12.73 4.98 5.85
C GLN A 128 -14.21 5.14 5.53
N ILE A 129 -15.08 5.15 6.55
CA ILE A 129 -16.54 5.03 6.39
C ILE A 129 -17.25 6.35 6.72
N GLU A 130 -16.59 7.29 7.39
CA GLU A 130 -17.18 8.60 7.64
C GLU A 130 -17.72 9.20 6.32
N HIS A 131 -19.01 9.49 6.28
CA HIS A 131 -19.76 10.01 5.10
C HIS A 131 -20.13 8.97 4.02
N LEU A 132 -19.94 7.67 4.23
CA LEU A 132 -20.39 6.68 3.25
C LEU A 132 -21.91 6.54 3.24
N GLU A 133 -22.57 6.69 4.38
CA GLU A 133 -24.02 6.50 4.54
C GLU A 133 -24.81 7.43 3.62
N ASP A 134 -24.42 8.69 3.51
CA ASP A 134 -25.08 9.68 2.63
C ASP A 134 -24.98 9.30 1.14
N ALA A 135 -23.90 8.61 0.74
CA ALA A 135 -23.71 8.18 -0.64
C ALA A 135 -24.45 6.87 -0.96
N LEU A 136 -24.74 6.04 0.04
CA LEU A 136 -25.41 4.74 -0.14
C LEU A 136 -26.89 4.88 -0.48
N ASP A 137 -27.57 5.89 0.05
CA ASP A 137 -28.97 6.18 -0.24
C ASP A 137 -29.20 6.49 -1.73
N VAL A 138 -28.21 7.11 -2.39
CA VAL A 138 -28.24 7.44 -3.82
C VAL A 138 -28.11 6.20 -4.70
N LEU A 139 -27.45 5.14 -4.21
CA LEU A 139 -27.11 3.97 -5.02
C LEU A 139 -28.22 2.91 -5.08
N ALA A 140 -29.30 3.05 -4.28
CA ALA A 140 -30.38 2.05 -4.15
C ALA A 140 -29.83 0.61 -3.91
N MET A 141 -28.77 0.49 -3.10
CA MET A 141 -28.17 -0.78 -2.69
C MET A 141 -28.31 -0.95 -1.18
N ARG A 142 -28.49 -2.19 -0.75
CA ARG A 142 -28.46 -2.55 0.68
C ARG A 142 -27.04 -2.88 1.08
N VAL A 143 -26.36 -1.91 1.66
CA VAL A 143 -24.96 -2.05 2.07
C VAL A 143 -24.89 -2.25 3.59
N LYS A 144 -24.32 -3.37 4.00
CA LYS A 144 -23.92 -3.62 5.38
C LYS A 144 -22.47 -3.26 5.57
N THR A 145 -22.20 -2.31 6.44
CA THR A 145 -20.83 -1.95 6.80
C THR A 145 -20.32 -2.89 7.90
N VAL A 146 -19.20 -3.54 7.64
CA VAL A 146 -18.49 -4.40 8.61
C VAL A 146 -17.20 -3.70 8.98
N MET A 147 -17.17 -3.17 10.20
CA MET A 147 -15.96 -2.56 10.76
C MET A 147 -15.07 -3.60 11.39
N TYR A 148 -13.79 -3.57 11.11
CA TYR A 148 -12.80 -4.43 11.74
C TYR A 148 -11.51 -3.66 12.03
N ASP A 149 -10.84 -4.02 13.12
CA ASP A 149 -9.56 -3.47 13.55
C ASP A 149 -8.45 -4.51 13.34
N SER A 150 -7.18 -4.09 13.44
CA SER A 150 -6.03 -4.96 13.21
C SER A 150 -5.99 -6.21 14.12
N ASP A 151 -6.49 -6.09 15.34
CA ASP A 151 -6.63 -7.18 16.32
C ASP A 151 -7.79 -8.14 16.02
N ARG A 152 -8.66 -7.79 15.06
CA ARG A 152 -9.79 -8.62 14.64
C ARG A 152 -9.55 -9.41 13.34
N PHE A 153 -8.36 -9.42 12.78
CA PHE A 153 -8.06 -10.19 11.57
C PHE A 153 -8.42 -11.68 11.68
N PRO A 154 -8.17 -12.38 12.80
CA PRO A 154 -8.60 -13.77 12.95
C PRO A 154 -10.13 -13.95 12.92
N GLN A 155 -10.90 -12.89 13.18
CA GLN A 155 -12.36 -12.92 13.22
C GLN A 155 -13.01 -12.71 11.83
N VAL A 156 -12.25 -12.34 10.80
CA VAL A 156 -12.80 -12.09 9.45
C VAL A 156 -13.55 -13.33 8.93
N GLU A 157 -13.06 -14.53 9.22
CA GLU A 157 -13.75 -15.76 8.83
C GLU A 157 -15.12 -15.90 9.50
N LYS A 158 -15.20 -15.63 10.82
CA LYS A 158 -16.47 -15.64 11.56
C LYS A 158 -17.44 -14.58 11.05
N MET A 159 -16.94 -13.38 10.74
CA MET A 159 -17.76 -12.32 10.15
C MET A 159 -18.33 -12.73 8.78
N MET A 160 -17.58 -13.51 7.99
CA MET A 160 -18.09 -14.05 6.73
C MET A 160 -19.21 -15.07 6.96
N ASP A 161 -19.09 -15.93 7.96
CA ASP A 161 -20.13 -16.89 8.31
C ASP A 161 -21.43 -16.17 8.75
N GLU A 162 -21.31 -15.13 9.59
CA GLU A 162 -22.44 -14.27 10.00
C GLU A 162 -23.12 -13.60 8.78
N LEU A 163 -22.35 -13.16 7.80
CA LEU A 163 -22.90 -12.58 6.56
C LEU A 163 -23.65 -13.61 5.71
N LEU A 164 -23.14 -14.85 5.64
CA LEU A 164 -23.81 -15.94 4.94
C LEU A 164 -25.13 -16.30 5.58
N ASP A 165 -25.22 -16.32 6.92
CA ASP A 165 -26.46 -16.53 7.66
C ASP A 165 -27.50 -15.43 7.40
N GLU A 166 -27.04 -14.21 7.10
CA GLU A 166 -27.88 -13.08 6.67
C GLU A 166 -28.18 -13.06 5.17
N ASP A 167 -27.80 -14.10 4.42
CA ASP A 167 -27.91 -14.18 2.97
C ASP A 167 -27.18 -13.04 2.21
N ILE A 168 -26.05 -12.54 2.76
CA ILE A 168 -25.16 -11.60 2.09
C ILE A 168 -23.99 -12.39 1.50
N ARG A 169 -23.95 -12.51 0.17
CA ARG A 169 -22.98 -13.33 -0.57
C ARG A 169 -21.98 -12.52 -1.39
N THR A 170 -22.04 -11.21 -1.31
CA THR A 170 -21.14 -10.30 -2.02
C THR A 170 -20.46 -9.37 -1.04
N VAL A 171 -19.14 -9.34 -1.06
CA VAL A 171 -18.34 -8.52 -0.14
C VAL A 171 -17.32 -7.66 -0.88
N ILE A 172 -17.04 -6.51 -0.29
CA ILE A 172 -15.99 -5.57 -0.73
C ILE A 172 -14.98 -5.45 0.40
N GLY A 173 -13.68 -5.52 0.08
CA GLY A 173 -12.66 -5.33 1.10
C GLY A 173 -11.21 -5.45 0.61
N SER A 174 -10.30 -5.49 1.57
CA SER A 174 -8.87 -5.66 1.35
C SER A 174 -8.51 -7.06 0.82
N SER A 175 -7.23 -7.30 0.55
CA SER A 175 -6.75 -8.61 0.08
C SER A 175 -7.13 -9.76 1.01
N LEU A 176 -7.09 -9.56 2.32
CA LEU A 176 -7.47 -10.58 3.30
C LEU A 176 -8.97 -10.92 3.17
N VAL A 177 -9.82 -9.90 3.15
CA VAL A 177 -11.27 -10.05 2.99
C VAL A 177 -11.58 -10.74 1.66
N PHE A 178 -10.96 -10.30 0.58
CA PHE A 178 -11.13 -10.87 -0.76
C PHE A 178 -10.80 -12.37 -0.79
N GLN A 179 -9.63 -12.76 -0.29
CA GLN A 179 -9.19 -14.17 -0.27
C GLN A 179 -10.06 -15.03 0.63
N THR A 180 -10.48 -14.50 1.80
CA THR A 180 -11.34 -15.23 2.73
C THR A 180 -12.72 -15.47 2.13
N ALA A 181 -13.29 -14.46 1.48
CA ALA A 181 -14.58 -14.56 0.80
C ALA A 181 -14.53 -15.59 -0.34
N GLN A 182 -13.48 -15.58 -1.17
CA GLN A 182 -13.33 -16.57 -2.24
C GLN A 182 -13.25 -18.00 -1.71
N ARG A 183 -12.52 -18.24 -0.61
CA ARG A 183 -12.45 -19.56 0.04
C ARG A 183 -13.82 -20.06 0.52
N ARG A 184 -14.73 -19.14 0.85
CA ARG A 184 -16.11 -19.46 1.27
C ARG A 184 -17.13 -19.44 0.13
N GLY A 185 -16.69 -19.33 -1.11
CA GLY A 185 -17.58 -19.32 -2.29
C GLY A 185 -18.42 -18.03 -2.41
N MET A 186 -18.03 -16.95 -1.74
CA MET A 186 -18.68 -15.64 -1.85
C MET A 186 -18.11 -14.85 -3.02
N ASN A 187 -18.92 -13.95 -3.59
CA ASN A 187 -18.43 -12.96 -4.53
C ASN A 187 -17.61 -11.90 -3.80
N ALA A 188 -16.42 -11.63 -4.29
CA ALA A 188 -15.52 -10.67 -3.66
C ALA A 188 -15.11 -9.57 -4.64
N VAL A 189 -15.13 -8.33 -4.18
CA VAL A 189 -14.65 -7.15 -4.92
C VAL A 189 -13.53 -6.51 -4.12
N PHE A 190 -12.43 -6.22 -4.80
CA PHE A 190 -11.27 -5.58 -4.17
C PHE A 190 -11.52 -4.08 -4.02
N ILE A 191 -11.21 -3.54 -2.83
CA ILE A 191 -11.57 -2.17 -2.47
C ILE A 191 -10.64 -1.11 -3.06
N TYR A 192 -9.36 -1.43 -3.31
CA TYR A 192 -8.38 -0.45 -3.80
C TYR A 192 -8.49 -0.26 -5.31
N SER A 193 -8.61 0.99 -5.74
CA SER A 193 -8.55 1.37 -7.15
C SER A 193 -7.12 1.61 -7.63
N ALA A 194 -6.94 1.62 -8.94
CA ALA A 194 -5.69 2.01 -9.59
C ALA A 194 -5.29 3.46 -9.23
N ASP A 195 -6.26 4.36 -9.08
CA ASP A 195 -6.02 5.77 -8.75
C ASP A 195 -5.48 5.95 -7.33
N SER A 196 -6.01 5.22 -6.36
CA SER A 196 -5.51 5.26 -4.98
C SER A 196 -4.10 4.70 -4.86
N VAL A 197 -3.82 3.61 -5.57
CA VAL A 197 -2.47 3.05 -5.68
C VAL A 197 -1.52 4.05 -6.35
N LYS A 198 -1.93 4.67 -7.46
CA LYS A 198 -1.12 5.68 -8.15
C LYS A 198 -0.78 6.86 -7.24
N ARG A 199 -1.77 7.41 -6.54
CA ARG A 199 -1.55 8.52 -5.60
C ARG A 199 -0.53 8.16 -4.52
N ALA A 200 -0.62 6.97 -3.94
CA ALA A 200 0.34 6.52 -2.93
C ALA A 200 1.76 6.37 -3.50
N LEU A 201 1.91 5.85 -4.72
CA LEU A 201 3.21 5.77 -5.40
C LEU A 201 3.78 7.16 -5.71
N ASP A 202 2.95 8.09 -6.22
CA ASP A 202 3.36 9.48 -6.47
C ASP A 202 3.81 10.16 -5.16
N GLN A 203 3.08 9.96 -4.07
CA GLN A 203 3.45 10.47 -2.75
C GLN A 203 4.77 9.88 -2.24
N ALA A 204 4.97 8.58 -2.41
CA ALA A 204 6.21 7.92 -2.01
C ALA A 204 7.42 8.43 -2.82
N VAL A 205 7.23 8.71 -4.10
CA VAL A 205 8.25 9.35 -4.94
C VAL A 205 8.60 10.73 -4.39
N GLN A 206 7.62 11.56 -4.06
CA GLN A 206 7.86 12.90 -3.50
C GLN A 206 8.61 12.85 -2.16
N ILE A 207 8.20 11.94 -1.27
CA ILE A 207 8.89 11.74 0.03
C ILE A 207 10.34 11.30 -0.17
N GLY A 208 10.59 10.37 -1.09
CA GLY A 208 11.94 9.90 -1.40
C GLY A 208 12.83 11.00 -1.98
N LEU A 209 12.30 11.82 -2.89
CA LEU A 209 13.00 12.96 -3.48
C LEU A 209 13.35 14.01 -2.41
N PHE A 210 12.38 14.36 -1.57
CA PHE A 210 12.57 15.33 -0.48
C PHE A 210 13.60 14.84 0.54
N GLY A 211 13.47 13.61 1.03
CA GLY A 211 14.42 13.04 1.99
C GLY A 211 15.85 13.00 1.44
N ARG A 212 16.01 12.80 0.14
CA ARG A 212 17.32 12.84 -0.50
C ARG A 212 17.89 14.26 -0.58
N GLN A 213 17.05 15.23 -0.93
CA GLN A 213 17.46 16.64 -0.98
C GLN A 213 17.95 17.12 0.39
N GLU A 214 17.24 16.78 1.46
CA GLU A 214 17.65 17.09 2.83
C GLU A 214 18.96 16.40 3.23
N ALA A 215 19.13 15.12 2.86
CA ALA A 215 20.39 14.43 3.14
C ALA A 215 21.59 15.04 2.40
N ASN A 216 21.41 15.52 1.17
CA ASN A 216 22.47 16.23 0.42
C ASN A 216 22.78 17.58 1.06
N ARG A 217 21.78 18.37 1.42
CA ARG A 217 21.98 19.65 2.14
C ARG A 217 22.75 19.45 3.44
N ALA A 218 22.38 18.44 4.23
CA ALA A 218 23.08 18.12 5.48
C ALA A 218 24.56 17.76 5.25
N LYS A 219 24.88 17.05 4.15
CA LYS A 219 26.27 16.74 3.78
C LYS A 219 27.06 17.99 3.37
N GLU A 220 26.43 18.86 2.56
CA GLU A 220 27.05 20.13 2.16
C GLU A 220 27.37 20.99 3.38
N PHE A 221 26.43 21.14 4.30
CA PHE A 221 26.63 21.86 5.56
C PHE A 221 27.77 21.26 6.38
N LYS A 222 27.81 19.94 6.53
CA LYS A 222 28.89 19.26 7.24
C LYS A 222 30.24 19.52 6.58
N THR A 223 30.30 19.43 5.25
CA THR A 223 31.54 19.71 4.52
C THR A 223 32.01 21.12 4.73
N ILE A 224 31.13 22.14 4.69
CA ILE A 224 31.46 23.55 4.94
C ILE A 224 31.99 23.70 6.37
N LEU A 225 31.35 23.10 7.37
CA LEU A 225 31.83 23.18 8.76
C LEU A 225 33.21 22.53 8.92
N ASP A 226 33.42 21.34 8.35
CA ASP A 226 34.71 20.61 8.41
C ASP A 226 35.83 21.42 7.75
N PHE A 227 35.59 22.14 6.66
CA PHE A 227 36.54 23.03 6.03
C PHE A 227 36.80 24.30 6.86
N THR A 228 35.76 24.86 7.52
CA THR A 228 35.90 26.05 8.33
C THR A 228 36.70 25.79 9.62
N TYR A 229 36.49 24.63 10.25
CA TYR A 229 37.25 24.22 11.44
C TYR A 229 38.66 23.77 11.11
N GLY A 230 38.91 23.12 9.96
CA GLY A 230 40.24 22.73 9.48
C GLY A 230 41.15 23.90 9.14
N GLY A 231 40.57 25.07 8.77
CA GLY A 231 41.31 26.28 8.48
C GLY A 231 41.80 27.11 9.68
N ILE A 232 41.30 26.81 10.90
CA ILE A 232 41.66 27.54 12.13
C ILE A 232 42.86 26.92 12.88
N ILE A 233 43.32 25.75 12.50
CA ILE A 233 44.44 25.05 13.18
C ILE A 233 45.78 25.26 12.47
N ALA A 234 45.85 26.06 11.40
CA ALA A 234 47.07 26.29 10.62
C ALA A 234 47.68 27.70 10.76
N THR A 235 47.57 28.34 11.93
CA THR A 235 48.35 29.56 12.28
C THR A 235 49.02 29.41 13.62
#